data_783a9c1f5c434e601b86f812685ab50c
#
_entry.id   783a9c1f5c434e601b86f812685ab50c
#
_cell.length_a   1.000
_cell.length_b   1.000
_cell.length_c   1.000
_cell.angle_alpha   90.00
_cell.angle_beta   90.00
_cell.angle_gamma   90.00
#
_symmetry.space_group_name_H-M   'P 1'
#
loop_
_entity.id
_entity.type
_entity.pdbx_description
1 polymer ?
#
loop_
_entity_poly.entity_id
_entity_poly.type
_entity_poly.pdbx_seq_one_letter_code
_entity_poly.pdbx_strand_id
1 'polypeptide(L)'
;NNKVELTLSSKGAIVKKAIIKGYVGHDLQHQSNADDKNYVTLFDSTSQSLNYSLATKEANINTADLYFEPSSYTDSTVTFTATSKMGQSIVMQYRLGSDYLLRMSLKVQGMDGSFAPNSQALYVDWKDRIFQQEKGFSFENRYATLTYHATKGGTDYLSEGKEEVDKAIEEPIDWVAFKNQFFS
;
A
#
# COMPACT_ATOMS: atom_id res chain seq x y z
N ASN A 1 -8.84 13.91 4.54
CA ASN A 1 -10.28 14.18 4.68
C ASN A 1 -10.74 13.98 6.14
N ASN A 2 -12.03 14.02 6.39
CA ASN A 2 -12.59 13.87 7.75
C ASN A 2 -12.67 12.42 8.24
N LYS A 3 -12.42 11.43 7.38
CA LYS A 3 -12.50 9.99 7.68
C LYS A 3 -11.15 9.32 7.79
N VAL A 4 -10.20 9.76 6.98
CA VAL A 4 -8.89 9.12 6.84
C VAL A 4 -7.80 10.18 6.86
N GLU A 5 -6.71 9.85 7.53
CA GLU A 5 -5.45 10.58 7.45
C GLU A 5 -4.35 9.66 6.92
N LEU A 6 -3.68 10.10 5.87
CA LEU A 6 -2.61 9.36 5.24
C LEU A 6 -1.29 10.13 5.35
N THR A 7 -0.25 9.44 5.77
CA THR A 7 1.12 9.97 5.71
C THR A 7 1.84 9.32 4.54
N LEU A 8 2.36 10.13 3.63
CA LEU A 8 3.13 9.66 2.48
C LEU A 8 4.62 9.92 2.69
N SER A 9 5.45 9.08 2.09
CA SER A 9 6.92 9.19 2.13
C SER A 9 7.44 9.61 0.77
N SER A 10 8.44 10.51 0.74
CA SER A 10 9.20 10.79 -0.48
C SER A 10 10.09 9.62 -0.91
N LYS A 11 10.54 8.77 0.02
CA LYS A 11 11.21 7.53 -0.34
C LYS A 11 10.17 6.51 -0.80
N GLY A 12 10.29 6.06 -2.03
CA GLY A 12 9.34 5.14 -2.68
C GLY A 12 8.04 5.77 -3.13
N ALA A 13 7.76 7.03 -2.76
CA ALA A 13 6.47 7.72 -2.95
C ALA A 13 5.26 6.91 -2.45
N ILE A 14 5.39 6.21 -1.33
CA ILE A 14 4.38 5.29 -0.79
C ILE A 14 3.58 5.93 0.36
N VAL A 15 2.36 5.41 0.59
CA VAL A 15 1.65 5.65 1.84
C VAL A 15 2.32 4.84 2.93
N LYS A 16 2.87 5.49 3.95
CA LYS A 16 3.59 4.83 5.05
C LYS A 16 2.80 4.73 6.34
N LYS A 17 1.65 5.42 6.45
CA LYS A 17 0.75 5.34 7.60
C LYS A 17 -0.67 5.68 7.17
N ALA A 18 -1.62 4.93 7.69
CA ALA A 18 -3.04 5.19 7.51
C ALA A 18 -3.77 5.16 8.86
N ILE A 19 -4.49 6.25 9.15
CA ILE A 19 -5.29 6.41 10.36
C ILE A 19 -6.75 6.54 9.95
N ILE A 20 -7.63 5.74 10.54
CA ILE A 20 -9.07 5.85 10.38
C ILE A 20 -9.64 6.71 11.50
N LYS A 21 -10.15 7.87 11.15
CA LYS A 21 -10.76 8.82 12.09
C LYS A 21 -12.16 8.35 12.50
N GLY A 22 -12.53 8.62 13.74
CA GLY A 22 -13.85 8.27 14.27
C GLY A 22 -13.97 6.89 14.89
N TYR A 23 -12.95 6.04 14.73
CA TYR A 23 -12.85 4.75 15.40
C TYR A 23 -11.65 4.74 16.34
N VAL A 24 -11.84 4.26 17.57
CA VAL A 24 -10.81 4.22 18.60
C VAL A 24 -10.28 2.79 18.70
N GLY A 25 -8.97 2.63 18.54
CA GLY A 25 -8.29 1.36 18.73
C GLY A 25 -8.03 1.07 20.20
N HIS A 26 -7.91 -0.21 20.55
CA HIS A 26 -7.60 -0.62 21.91
C HIS A 26 -6.11 -0.46 22.26
N ASP A 27 -5.23 -0.55 21.28
CA ASP A 27 -3.79 -0.52 21.53
C ASP A 27 -3.30 0.91 21.82
N LEU A 28 -2.96 1.12 23.09
CA LEU A 28 -2.36 2.36 23.57
C LEU A 28 -0.87 2.51 23.21
N GLN A 29 -0.21 1.45 22.73
CA GLN A 29 1.23 1.47 22.45
C GLN A 29 1.57 2.20 21.14
N HIS A 30 0.59 2.33 20.25
CA HIS A 30 0.74 3.06 18.99
C HIS A 30 0.16 4.48 19.04
N GLN A 31 -0.11 5.00 20.25
CA GLN A 31 -0.48 6.39 20.43
C GLN A 31 0.71 7.29 20.04
N SER A 32 0.69 7.76 18.84
CA SER A 32 1.59 8.83 18.44
C SER A 32 0.75 9.99 17.95
N ASN A 33 0.34 10.87 18.85
CA ASN A 33 0.26 12.31 18.64
C ASN A 33 -0.58 12.97 19.73
N ALA A 34 -0.24 14.23 20.00
CA ALA A 34 -0.76 15.12 21.03
C ALA A 34 -2.26 15.46 20.95
N ASP A 35 -3.01 14.90 20.04
CA ASP A 35 -4.44 15.17 19.88
C ASP A 35 -5.36 14.17 20.62
N ASP A 36 -4.83 13.39 21.55
CA ASP A 36 -5.55 12.53 22.51
C ASP A 36 -6.67 11.63 21.96
N LYS A 37 -6.73 11.45 20.65
CA LYS A 37 -7.69 10.56 20.01
C LYS A 37 -6.96 9.32 19.54
N ASN A 38 -7.11 8.24 20.30
CA ASN A 38 -6.56 6.92 19.95
C ASN A 38 -7.29 6.33 18.73
N TYR A 39 -7.15 6.98 17.59
CA TYR A 39 -7.73 6.51 16.35
C TYR A 39 -7.06 5.22 15.85
N VAL A 40 -7.83 4.38 15.22
CA VAL A 40 -7.35 3.15 14.60
C VAL A 40 -6.25 3.47 13.59
N THR A 41 -5.07 2.92 13.83
CA THR A 41 -3.97 2.91 12.85
C THR A 41 -4.02 1.56 12.13
N LEU A 42 -4.27 1.57 10.81
CA LEU A 42 -4.31 0.35 10.01
C LEU A 42 -2.91 -0.22 9.83
N PHE A 43 -1.97 0.63 9.47
CA PHE A 43 -0.56 0.29 9.31
C PHE A 43 0.33 1.55 9.48
N ASP A 44 1.60 1.30 9.69
CA ASP A 44 2.66 2.32 9.69
C ASP A 44 3.94 1.80 9.00
N SER A 45 4.99 2.60 9.01
CA SER A 45 6.27 2.26 8.38
C SER A 45 6.99 1.06 9.00
N THR A 46 6.55 0.55 10.14
CA THR A 46 7.12 -0.64 10.79
C THR A 46 6.38 -1.92 10.43
N SER A 47 5.13 -1.79 9.97
CA SER A 47 4.26 -2.93 9.64
C SER A 47 4.13 -3.16 8.14
N GLN A 48 4.29 -2.13 7.31
CA GLN A 48 3.97 -2.18 5.89
C GLN A 48 5.18 -1.83 5.02
N SER A 49 5.33 -2.55 3.91
CA SER A 49 6.20 -2.16 2.80
C SER A 49 5.50 -2.36 1.46
N LEU A 50 5.76 -1.45 0.54
CA LEU A 50 5.21 -1.49 -0.82
C LEU A 50 6.29 -1.07 -1.81
N ASN A 51 6.49 -1.87 -2.84
CA ASN A 51 7.44 -1.60 -3.91
C ASN A 51 6.80 -1.89 -5.26
N TYR A 52 7.06 -1.02 -6.22
CA TYR A 52 6.74 -1.22 -7.63
C TYR A 52 8.04 -1.42 -8.39
N SER A 53 8.15 -2.55 -9.12
CA SER A 53 9.34 -2.88 -9.90
C SER A 53 9.04 -2.78 -11.40
N LEU A 54 9.87 -2.01 -12.09
CA LEU A 54 9.85 -1.82 -13.53
C LEU A 54 11.04 -2.57 -14.14
N ALA A 55 10.79 -3.57 -14.97
CA ALA A 55 11.84 -4.32 -15.63
C ALA A 55 12.35 -3.56 -16.86
N THR A 56 13.59 -3.09 -16.82
CA THR A 56 14.26 -2.45 -17.96
C THR A 56 15.31 -3.40 -18.58
N LYS A 57 15.84 -3.03 -19.73
CA LYS A 57 16.87 -3.79 -20.41
C LYS A 57 18.18 -3.90 -19.63
N GLU A 58 18.46 -2.91 -18.80
CA GLU A 58 19.73 -2.83 -18.05
C GLU A 58 19.58 -3.39 -16.63
N ALA A 59 18.48 -3.04 -15.93
CA ALA A 59 18.24 -3.47 -14.57
C ALA A 59 16.76 -3.26 -14.18
N ASN A 60 16.35 -3.87 -13.08
CA ASN A 60 15.05 -3.56 -12.50
C ASN A 60 15.14 -2.23 -11.72
N ILE A 61 14.18 -1.36 -11.93
CA ILE A 61 14.00 -0.13 -11.16
C ILE A 61 12.96 -0.40 -10.10
N ASN A 62 13.37 -0.35 -8.82
CA ASN A 62 12.48 -0.49 -7.69
C ASN A 62 12.14 0.91 -7.15
N THR A 63 10.86 1.23 -7.06
CA THR A 63 10.45 2.55 -6.53
C THR A 63 10.88 2.75 -5.08
N ALA A 64 10.93 1.69 -4.28
CA ALA A 64 11.39 1.73 -2.89
C ALA A 64 12.83 2.25 -2.71
N ASP A 65 13.67 2.16 -3.75
CA ASP A 65 15.05 2.63 -3.74
C ASP A 65 15.18 4.09 -4.17
N LEU A 66 14.11 4.69 -4.70
CA LEU A 66 14.11 6.04 -5.24
C LEU A 66 13.59 7.07 -4.24
N TYR A 67 14.09 8.29 -4.38
CA TYR A 67 13.54 9.46 -3.72
C TYR A 67 12.74 10.29 -4.72
N PHE A 68 11.54 10.61 -4.33
CA PHE A 68 10.60 11.40 -5.11
C PHE A 68 10.41 12.78 -4.50
N GLU A 69 10.30 13.77 -5.33
CA GLU A 69 9.99 15.14 -4.91
C GLU A 69 8.49 15.40 -5.08
N PRO A 70 7.80 15.94 -4.07
CA PRO A 70 6.42 16.36 -4.20
C PRO A 70 6.37 17.62 -5.09
N SER A 71 5.76 17.52 -6.25
CA SER A 71 5.68 18.61 -7.22
C SER A 71 4.39 19.43 -7.09
N SER A 72 3.32 18.83 -6.60
CA SER A 72 2.06 19.53 -6.28
C SER A 72 1.30 18.76 -5.21
N TYR A 73 0.66 19.47 -4.29
CA TYR A 73 -0.16 18.86 -3.26
C TYR A 73 -1.30 19.78 -2.83
N THR A 74 -2.39 19.14 -2.44
CA THR A 74 -3.55 19.74 -1.79
C THR A 74 -3.96 18.85 -0.62
N ASP A 75 -5.03 19.15 0.08
CA ASP A 75 -5.55 18.31 1.19
C ASP A 75 -5.97 16.89 0.73
N SER A 76 -6.15 16.68 -0.57
CA SER A 76 -6.63 15.40 -1.11
C SER A 76 -5.81 14.84 -2.27
N THR A 77 -4.83 15.56 -2.76
CA THR A 77 -3.99 15.13 -3.87
C THR A 77 -2.52 15.42 -3.62
N VAL A 78 -1.67 14.54 -4.10
CA VAL A 78 -0.23 14.77 -4.16
C VAL A 78 0.36 14.11 -5.39
N THR A 79 1.33 14.78 -6.02
CA THR A 79 2.12 14.24 -7.12
C THR A 79 3.57 14.17 -6.69
N PHE A 80 4.16 13.00 -6.84
CA PHE A 80 5.57 12.73 -6.60
C PHE A 80 6.29 12.46 -7.90
N THR A 81 7.47 13.00 -8.07
CA THR A 81 8.29 12.81 -9.28
C THR A 81 9.71 12.44 -8.90
N ALA A 82 10.21 11.34 -9.47
CA ALA A 82 11.63 11.00 -9.47
C ALA A 82 12.18 11.18 -10.86
N THR A 83 13.26 11.94 -10.99
CA THR A 83 13.89 12.24 -12.30
C THR A 83 15.33 11.76 -12.31
N SER A 84 15.71 11.03 -13.35
CA SER A 84 17.09 10.61 -13.59
C SER A 84 17.93 11.76 -14.18
N LYS A 85 19.25 11.62 -14.13
CA LYS A 85 20.18 12.57 -14.76
C LYS A 85 19.98 12.71 -16.28
N MET A 86 19.35 11.74 -16.91
CA MET A 86 19.05 11.71 -18.34
C MET A 86 17.67 12.30 -18.68
N GLY A 87 16.95 12.86 -17.71
CA GLY A 87 15.65 13.46 -17.88
C GLY A 87 14.47 12.47 -17.93
N GLN A 88 14.73 11.19 -17.73
CA GLN A 88 13.68 10.19 -17.58
C GLN A 88 12.99 10.37 -16.22
N SER A 89 11.68 10.15 -16.16
CA SER A 89 10.97 10.32 -14.88
C SER A 89 9.92 9.26 -14.63
N ILE A 90 9.70 9.00 -13.33
CA ILE A 90 8.59 8.22 -12.79
C ILE A 90 7.73 9.20 -11.99
N VAL A 91 6.45 9.25 -12.32
CA VAL A 91 5.47 10.13 -11.68
C VAL A 91 4.42 9.28 -10.99
N MET A 92 4.24 9.48 -9.69
CA MET A 92 3.21 8.84 -8.90
C MET A 92 2.24 9.89 -8.38
N GLN A 93 0.97 9.73 -8.71
CA GLN A 93 -0.09 10.65 -8.30
C GLN A 93 -1.09 9.94 -7.43
N TYR A 94 -1.40 10.54 -6.29
CA TYR A 94 -2.41 10.07 -5.34
C TYR A 94 -3.57 11.03 -5.27
N ARG A 95 -4.78 10.48 -5.16
CA ARG A 95 -6.02 11.21 -4.93
C ARG A 95 -6.86 10.48 -3.89
N LEU A 96 -7.03 11.11 -2.75
CA LEU A 96 -7.93 10.66 -1.69
C LEU A 96 -9.35 11.18 -1.98
N GLY A 97 -10.32 10.28 -2.07
CA GLY A 97 -11.73 10.62 -2.20
C GLY A 97 -12.34 11.23 -0.93
N SER A 98 -13.62 11.51 -0.94
CA SER A 98 -14.38 11.91 0.25
C SER A 98 -14.77 10.72 1.15
N ASP A 99 -14.48 9.53 0.69
CA ASP A 99 -14.62 8.24 1.35
C ASP A 99 -13.28 7.72 1.88
N TYR A 100 -13.11 6.41 1.95
CA TYR A 100 -11.87 5.74 2.33
C TYR A 100 -10.99 5.37 1.12
N LEU A 101 -11.41 5.69 -0.09
CA LEU A 101 -10.75 5.26 -1.31
C LEU A 101 -9.61 6.19 -1.70
N LEU A 102 -8.41 5.66 -1.73
CA LEU A 102 -7.23 6.28 -2.30
C LEU A 102 -6.99 5.74 -3.72
N ARG A 103 -6.97 6.62 -4.70
CA ARG A 103 -6.56 6.27 -6.07
C ARG A 103 -5.11 6.62 -6.29
N MET A 104 -4.38 5.72 -6.95
CA MET A 104 -2.99 5.93 -7.33
C MET A 104 -2.83 5.71 -8.82
N SER A 105 -2.02 6.52 -9.46
CA SER A 105 -1.52 6.28 -10.81
C SER A 105 0.00 6.38 -10.84
N LEU A 106 0.64 5.48 -11.59
CA LEU A 106 2.06 5.49 -11.87
C LEU A 106 2.24 5.72 -13.38
N LYS A 107 3.06 6.69 -13.74
CA LYS A 107 3.42 7.01 -15.13
C LYS A 107 4.93 7.07 -15.26
N VAL A 108 5.45 6.61 -16.39
CA VAL A 108 6.86 6.74 -16.76
C VAL A 108 6.96 7.66 -17.99
N GLN A 109 7.99 8.48 -18.03
CA GLN A 109 8.22 9.45 -19.12
C GLN A 109 9.67 9.39 -19.56
N GLY A 110 9.89 9.52 -20.86
CA GLY A 110 11.23 9.48 -21.46
C GLY A 110 11.92 8.12 -21.38
N MET A 111 11.16 7.04 -21.14
CA MET A 111 11.68 5.68 -21.03
C MET A 111 11.29 4.81 -22.24
N ASP A 112 10.89 5.41 -23.34
CA ASP A 112 10.53 4.67 -24.55
C ASP A 112 11.72 3.82 -25.02
N GLY A 113 11.45 2.54 -25.27
CA GLY A 113 12.48 1.59 -25.64
C GLY A 113 13.41 1.12 -24.52
N SER A 114 13.28 1.63 -23.29
CA SER A 114 14.10 1.19 -22.14
C SER A 114 13.61 -0.10 -21.47
N PHE A 115 12.36 -0.46 -21.70
CA PHE A 115 11.78 -1.67 -21.09
C PHE A 115 12.34 -2.95 -21.70
N ALA A 116 12.48 -3.97 -20.90
CA ALA A 116 12.90 -5.30 -21.35
C ALA A 116 11.88 -5.86 -22.37
N PRO A 117 12.33 -6.58 -23.41
CA PRO A 117 11.44 -7.30 -24.30
C PRO A 117 10.53 -8.20 -23.45
N ASN A 118 9.24 -8.22 -23.73
CA ASN A 118 8.22 -8.94 -22.97
C ASN A 118 7.92 -8.39 -21.55
N SER A 119 8.49 -7.26 -21.14
CA SER A 119 8.12 -6.57 -19.90
C SER A 119 6.82 -5.80 -20.10
N GLN A 120 5.69 -6.52 -20.02
CA GLN A 120 4.34 -5.93 -20.12
C GLN A 120 3.67 -5.78 -18.75
N ALA A 121 4.39 -6.06 -17.68
CA ALA A 121 3.84 -6.06 -16.34
C ALA A 121 4.63 -5.15 -15.40
N LEU A 122 3.91 -4.48 -14.53
CA LEU A 122 4.42 -3.86 -13.33
C LEU A 122 4.35 -4.90 -12.20
N TYR A 123 5.49 -5.18 -11.58
CA TYR A 123 5.51 -6.06 -10.42
C TYR A 123 5.26 -5.24 -9.16
N VAL A 124 4.42 -5.77 -8.29
CA VAL A 124 4.09 -5.16 -7.00
C VAL A 124 4.47 -6.12 -5.89
N ASP A 125 5.35 -5.68 -4.99
CA ASP A 125 5.66 -6.37 -3.74
C ASP A 125 5.02 -5.58 -2.60
N TRP A 126 3.98 -6.14 -2.00
CA TRP A 126 3.23 -5.54 -0.92
C TRP A 126 3.21 -6.46 0.28
N LYS A 127 3.74 -5.99 1.40
CA LYS A 127 3.78 -6.69 2.68
C LYS A 127 3.10 -5.86 3.74
N ASP A 128 2.31 -6.50 4.56
CA ASP A 128 1.70 -5.86 5.71
C ASP A 128 1.62 -6.82 6.91
N ARG A 129 1.88 -6.28 8.08
CA ARG A 129 1.63 -6.93 9.37
C ARG A 129 0.45 -6.24 10.01
N ILE A 130 -0.70 -6.90 9.97
CA ILE A 130 -1.95 -6.40 10.51
C ILE A 130 -1.81 -6.12 12.01
N PHE A 131 -2.11 -4.90 12.44
CA PHE A 131 -2.10 -4.52 13.86
C PHE A 131 -3.31 -5.05 14.59
N GLN A 132 -3.09 -5.46 15.84
CA GLN A 132 -4.18 -5.77 16.75
C GLN A 132 -4.95 -4.48 17.10
N GLN A 133 -6.27 -4.51 16.94
CA GLN A 133 -7.14 -3.37 17.22
C GLN A 133 -8.03 -3.60 18.43
N GLU A 134 -8.17 -4.86 18.87
CA GLU A 134 -9.06 -5.29 19.95
C GLU A 134 -8.31 -5.95 21.11
N LYS A 135 -8.95 -6.00 22.30
CA LYS A 135 -8.38 -6.67 23.48
C LYS A 135 -8.13 -8.17 23.31
N GLY A 136 -9.00 -8.82 22.59
CA GLY A 136 -9.00 -10.27 22.46
C GLY A 136 -8.18 -10.78 21.29
N PHE A 137 -6.84 -10.81 21.39
CA PHE A 137 -5.96 -11.25 20.31
C PHE A 137 -6.42 -12.56 19.65
N SER A 138 -6.69 -13.60 20.41
CA SER A 138 -7.10 -14.90 19.86
C SER A 138 -8.42 -14.86 19.09
N PHE A 139 -9.29 -13.93 19.44
CA PHE A 139 -10.56 -13.74 18.73
C PHE A 139 -10.35 -12.93 17.46
N GLU A 140 -9.67 -11.78 17.54
CA GLU A 140 -9.40 -10.92 16.41
C GLU A 140 -8.54 -11.62 15.36
N ASN A 141 -7.52 -12.38 15.79
CA ASN A 141 -6.60 -13.08 14.89
C ASN A 141 -7.29 -14.08 13.96
N ARG A 142 -8.45 -14.62 14.35
CA ARG A 142 -9.24 -15.52 13.49
C ARG A 142 -9.76 -14.83 12.21
N TYR A 143 -9.81 -13.51 12.20
CA TYR A 143 -10.27 -12.70 11.09
C TYR A 143 -9.14 -12.04 10.33
N ALA A 144 -7.89 -12.17 10.81
CA ALA A 144 -6.71 -11.67 10.14
C ALA A 144 -6.37 -12.57 8.95
N THR A 145 -6.66 -12.12 7.75
CA THR A 145 -6.49 -12.90 6.51
C THR A 145 -5.93 -12.06 5.39
N LEU A 146 -5.21 -12.68 4.47
CA LEU A 146 -4.99 -12.16 3.13
C LEU A 146 -6.09 -12.73 2.23
N THR A 147 -7.04 -11.88 1.85
CA THR A 147 -8.19 -12.25 1.02
C THR A 147 -8.00 -11.72 -0.39
N TYR A 148 -8.40 -12.46 -1.39
CA TYR A 148 -8.34 -12.06 -2.78
C TYR A 148 -9.58 -12.51 -3.56
N HIS A 149 -9.85 -11.87 -4.68
CA HIS A 149 -10.90 -12.26 -5.61
C HIS A 149 -10.28 -12.59 -6.95
N ALA A 150 -10.39 -13.85 -7.33
CA ALA A 150 -9.98 -14.31 -8.64
C ALA A 150 -11.12 -14.14 -9.64
N THR A 151 -10.81 -13.62 -10.83
CA THR A 151 -11.81 -13.24 -11.85
C THR A 151 -12.80 -14.36 -12.20
N LYS A 152 -12.36 -15.61 -12.17
CA LYS A 152 -13.19 -16.79 -12.47
C LYS A 152 -13.50 -17.65 -11.24
N GLY A 153 -12.57 -17.68 -10.29
CA GLY A 153 -12.63 -18.56 -9.13
C GLY A 153 -13.42 -18.00 -7.94
N GLY A 154 -13.76 -16.70 -7.96
CA GLY A 154 -14.43 -16.03 -6.85
C GLY A 154 -13.50 -15.64 -5.72
N THR A 155 -14.06 -15.39 -4.53
CA THR A 155 -13.30 -14.94 -3.37
C THR A 155 -12.75 -16.13 -2.57
N ASP A 156 -11.45 -16.07 -2.24
CA ASP A 156 -10.77 -17.05 -1.41
C ASP A 156 -9.76 -16.30 -0.50
N TYR A 157 -9.15 -16.99 0.45
CA TYR A 157 -8.24 -16.37 1.41
C TYR A 157 -7.12 -17.33 1.87
N LEU A 158 -6.04 -16.74 2.34
CA LEU A 158 -5.00 -17.41 3.09
C LEU A 158 -5.33 -17.26 4.58
N SER A 159 -5.59 -18.39 5.26
CA SER A 159 -6.01 -18.34 6.67
C SER A 159 -4.81 -18.08 7.58
N GLU A 160 -5.09 -17.35 8.67
CA GLU A 160 -4.17 -17.25 9.81
C GLU A 160 -3.96 -18.62 10.47
N GLY A 161 -2.99 -18.72 11.35
CA GLY A 161 -2.75 -19.90 12.18
C GLY A 161 -1.95 -21.02 11.50
N LYS A 162 -1.49 -20.82 10.27
CA LYS A 162 -0.43 -21.63 9.67
C LYS A 162 0.80 -20.74 9.55
N GLU A 163 1.94 -21.23 10.00
CA GLU A 163 3.18 -20.46 10.08
C GLU A 163 3.64 -19.96 8.73
N GLU A 164 3.39 -20.72 7.65
CA GLU A 164 3.67 -20.32 6.29
C GLU A 164 2.62 -20.89 5.35
N VAL A 165 1.98 -20.05 4.58
CA VAL A 165 1.13 -20.45 3.46
C VAL A 165 1.63 -19.75 2.22
N ASP A 166 2.27 -20.50 1.34
CA ASP A 166 2.61 -20.05 0.00
C ASP A 166 1.57 -20.58 -0.98
N LYS A 167 0.95 -19.68 -1.73
CA LYS A 167 -0.07 -20.03 -2.71
C LYS A 167 0.15 -19.23 -3.99
N ALA A 168 0.59 -19.90 -5.03
CA ALA A 168 0.58 -19.33 -6.37
C ALA A 168 -0.85 -19.32 -6.92
N ILE A 169 -1.28 -18.20 -7.48
CA ILE A 169 -2.58 -18.04 -8.12
C ILE A 169 -2.31 -17.77 -9.59
N GLU A 170 -2.69 -18.74 -10.45
CA GLU A 170 -2.39 -18.71 -11.89
C GLU A 170 -3.40 -17.90 -12.71
N GLU A 171 -4.58 -17.63 -12.15
CA GLU A 171 -5.61 -16.84 -12.82
C GLU A 171 -5.52 -15.36 -12.46
N PRO A 172 -6.07 -14.45 -13.29
CA PRO A 172 -6.14 -13.03 -12.97
C PRO A 172 -6.90 -12.76 -11.66
N ILE A 173 -6.37 -11.83 -10.88
CA ILE A 173 -6.94 -11.38 -9.61
C ILE A 173 -7.50 -9.98 -9.82
N ASP A 174 -8.75 -9.76 -9.40
CA ASP A 174 -9.39 -8.45 -9.48
C ASP A 174 -8.97 -7.53 -8.33
N TRP A 175 -8.82 -8.11 -7.13
CA TRP A 175 -8.35 -7.38 -5.95
C TRP A 175 -7.75 -8.32 -4.90
N VAL A 176 -6.95 -7.73 -4.03
CA VAL A 176 -6.37 -8.37 -2.84
C VAL A 176 -6.55 -7.43 -1.65
N ALA A 177 -6.78 -8.00 -0.47
CA ALA A 177 -6.97 -7.25 0.77
C ALA A 177 -6.29 -7.92 1.95
N PHE A 178 -5.52 -7.13 2.72
CA PHE A 178 -5.16 -7.47 4.09
C PHE A 178 -6.36 -7.12 4.97
N LYS A 179 -6.92 -8.11 5.61
CA LYS A 179 -8.17 -7.99 6.34
C LYS A 179 -7.98 -8.35 7.80
N ASN A 180 -8.54 -7.53 8.69
CA ASN A 180 -8.80 -7.92 10.08
C ASN A 180 -10.31 -8.04 10.33
N GLN A 181 -10.74 -8.06 11.59
CA GLN A 181 -12.14 -8.23 11.94
C GLN A 181 -13.05 -7.11 11.42
N PHE A 182 -12.58 -5.87 11.40
CA PHE A 182 -13.40 -4.69 11.10
C PHE A 182 -12.92 -3.87 9.90
N PHE A 183 -11.68 -4.09 9.47
CA PHE A 183 -11.04 -3.27 8.44
C PHE A 183 -10.39 -4.14 7.36
N SER A 184 -10.38 -3.64 6.13
CA SER A 184 -9.72 -4.26 4.97
C SER A 184 -9.32 -3.21 3.93
#